data_b168a0b9b6e35100ac8a9611f1c3b012
#
_entry.id   b168a0b9b6e35100ac8a9611f1c3b012
#
_cell.length_a   1.000
_cell.length_b   1.000
_cell.length_c   1.000
_cell.angle_alpha   90.00
_cell.angle_beta   90.00
_cell.angle_gamma   90.00
#
_symmetry.space_group_name_H-M   'P 1'
#
loop_
_entity.id
_entity.type
_entity.pdbx_description
1 polymer ?
#
loop_
_entity_poly.entity_id
_entity_poly.type
_entity_poly.pdbx_seq_one_letter_code
_entity_poly.pdbx_strand_id
1 'polypeptide(L)'
;MPQSTKGVTLELKEDTLKATSGTFLLTNGTDAEISYRDAYHMEKKDADGNWKEFVGTANATWGEETVAVPAGETVELPINWKNLCGGIGAGEFRLIIEVDGNAIAAEFTRE
;
A
#
# COMPACT_ATOMS: atom_id res chain seq x y z
N MET A 1 -14.00 -3.55 -2.16
CA MET A 1 -13.40 -2.65 -1.19
C MET A 1 -12.28 -3.33 -0.44
N PRO A 2 -11.07 -2.75 -0.44
CA PRO A 2 -9.97 -3.34 0.31
C PRO A 2 -10.31 -3.35 1.79
N GLN A 3 -9.90 -4.39 2.46
CA GLN A 3 -10.15 -4.54 3.87
C GLN A 3 -8.88 -4.97 4.57
N SER A 4 -8.73 -4.55 5.82
CA SER A 4 -7.61 -5.00 6.63
C SER A 4 -7.80 -6.44 7.03
N THR A 5 -6.74 -7.22 6.97
CA THR A 5 -6.72 -8.54 7.59
C THR A 5 -6.75 -8.33 9.10
N LYS A 6 -7.54 -9.13 9.81
CA LYS A 6 -7.69 -9.00 11.26
C LYS A 6 -6.33 -9.03 11.96
N GLY A 7 -6.03 -7.98 12.73
CA GLY A 7 -4.77 -7.85 13.44
C GLY A 7 -3.61 -7.32 12.61
N VAL A 8 -3.82 -7.10 11.32
CA VAL A 8 -2.80 -6.55 10.42
C VAL A 8 -3.27 -5.22 9.90
N THR A 9 -2.43 -4.20 10.00
CA THR A 9 -2.76 -2.85 9.54
C THR A 9 -1.68 -2.29 8.63
N LEU A 10 -2.10 -1.43 7.70
CA LEU A 10 -1.20 -0.71 6.82
C LEU A 10 -1.59 0.77 6.88
N GLU A 11 -0.61 1.64 7.11
CA GLU A 11 -0.87 3.08 7.18
C GLU A 11 0.31 3.86 6.62
N LEU A 12 0.05 5.09 6.17
CA LEU A 12 1.08 6.01 5.72
C LEU A 12 1.82 6.56 6.94
N LYS A 13 3.15 6.48 6.92
CA LYS A 13 3.97 7.10 7.96
C LYS A 13 3.87 8.62 7.81
N GLU A 14 3.59 9.30 8.89
CA GLU A 14 3.43 10.76 8.91
C GLU A 14 4.67 11.47 8.37
N ASP A 15 4.44 12.56 7.63
CA ASP A 15 5.48 13.41 7.05
C ASP A 15 6.39 12.75 6.00
N THR A 16 6.01 11.60 5.48
CA THR A 16 6.80 10.92 4.43
C THR A 16 6.22 11.05 3.04
N LEU A 17 4.96 11.49 2.92
CA LEU A 17 4.27 11.54 1.62
C LEU A 17 4.83 12.65 0.74
N LYS A 18 5.24 12.25 -0.48
CA LYS A 18 5.72 13.16 -1.53
C LYS A 18 4.99 12.85 -2.82
N ALA A 19 5.18 13.69 -3.83
CA ALA A 19 4.53 13.48 -5.13
C ALA A 19 4.90 12.13 -5.75
N THR A 20 6.11 11.61 -5.50
CA THR A 20 6.62 10.40 -6.13
C THR A 20 6.87 9.24 -5.17
N SER A 21 6.63 9.43 -3.89
CA SER A 21 6.95 8.39 -2.89
C SER A 21 6.23 8.60 -1.57
N GLY A 22 6.25 7.58 -0.75
CA GLY A 22 5.77 7.63 0.63
C GLY A 22 6.27 6.39 1.35
N THR A 23 6.38 6.47 2.67
CA THR A 23 6.75 5.33 3.49
C THR A 23 5.51 4.85 4.23
N PHE A 24 5.23 3.56 4.15
CA PHE A 24 4.07 2.95 4.78
C PHE A 24 4.50 2.04 5.92
N LEU A 25 3.66 1.92 6.94
CA LEU A 25 3.92 1.08 8.09
C LEU A 25 2.99 -0.13 8.04
N LEU A 26 3.58 -1.32 7.94
CA LEU A 26 2.84 -2.56 8.01
C LEU A 26 3.04 -3.15 9.40
N THR A 27 1.96 -3.28 10.17
CA THR A 27 2.00 -3.80 11.52
C THR A 27 1.35 -5.17 11.60
N ASN A 28 2.09 -6.13 12.13
CA ASN A 28 1.56 -7.45 12.42
C ASN A 28 1.15 -7.53 13.89
N GLY A 29 -0.13 -7.25 14.17
CA GLY A 29 -0.68 -7.34 15.52
C GLY A 29 -1.21 -8.73 15.87
N THR A 30 -0.83 -9.75 15.10
CA THR A 30 -1.27 -11.13 15.36
C THR A 30 -0.24 -11.89 16.18
N ASP A 31 -0.58 -13.10 16.60
CA ASP A 31 0.31 -13.99 17.36
C ASP A 31 1.20 -14.86 16.48
N ALA A 32 1.11 -14.69 15.16
CA ALA A 32 1.83 -15.53 14.20
C ALA A 32 2.56 -14.66 13.19
N GLU A 33 3.59 -15.24 12.58
CA GLU A 33 4.30 -14.60 11.47
C GLU A 33 3.35 -14.44 10.28
N ILE A 34 3.43 -13.29 9.60
CA ILE A 34 2.73 -13.04 8.35
C ILE A 34 3.75 -12.80 7.24
N SER A 35 3.31 -12.91 6.00
CA SER A 35 4.15 -12.61 4.84
C SER A 35 3.42 -11.66 3.91
N TYR A 36 4.10 -10.62 3.44
CA TYR A 36 3.54 -9.74 2.44
C TYR A 36 4.29 -9.90 1.12
N ARG A 37 3.57 -9.68 0.03
CA ARG A 37 4.17 -9.72 -1.30
C ARG A 37 4.82 -8.37 -1.61
N ASP A 38 6.01 -8.41 -2.18
CA ASP A 38 6.74 -7.20 -2.57
C ASP A 38 6.18 -6.64 -3.88
N ALA A 39 4.91 -6.26 -3.84
CA ALA A 39 4.17 -5.71 -4.95
C ALA A 39 3.07 -4.80 -4.39
N TYR A 40 2.64 -3.81 -5.15
CA TYR A 40 1.57 -2.93 -4.69
C TYR A 40 0.73 -2.43 -5.86
N HIS A 41 -0.49 -1.99 -5.53
CA HIS A 41 -1.36 -1.29 -6.45
C HIS A 41 -1.69 0.07 -5.86
N MET A 42 -1.78 1.08 -6.71
CA MET A 42 -2.14 2.43 -6.29
C MET A 42 -3.45 2.80 -6.96
N GLU A 43 -4.40 3.31 -6.18
CA GLU A 43 -5.68 3.77 -6.69
C GLU A 43 -5.93 5.21 -6.28
N LYS A 44 -6.65 5.92 -7.12
CA LYS A 44 -7.10 7.29 -6.86
C LYS A 44 -8.61 7.35 -6.92
N LYS A 45 -9.20 8.07 -5.99
CA LYS A 45 -10.65 8.30 -5.98
C LYS A 45 -10.98 9.39 -7.00
N ASP A 46 -11.95 9.12 -7.88
CA ASP A 46 -12.36 10.07 -8.90
C ASP A 46 -13.45 11.02 -8.37
N ALA A 47 -13.92 11.93 -9.23
CA ALA A 47 -14.93 12.91 -8.85
C ALA A 47 -16.27 12.29 -8.46
N ASP A 48 -16.56 11.08 -8.91
CA ASP A 48 -17.80 10.35 -8.60
C ASP A 48 -17.66 9.49 -7.34
N GLY A 49 -16.49 9.51 -6.71
CA GLY A 49 -16.23 8.71 -5.51
C GLY A 49 -15.82 7.28 -5.78
N ASN A 50 -15.45 6.96 -7.01
CA ASN A 50 -15.03 5.62 -7.39
C ASN A 50 -13.50 5.51 -7.36
N TRP A 51 -13.00 4.38 -6.89
CA TRP A 51 -11.56 4.10 -6.90
C TRP A 51 -11.15 3.56 -8.26
N LYS A 52 -10.09 4.11 -8.81
CA LYS A 52 -9.52 3.67 -10.10
C LYS A 52 -8.04 3.44 -9.96
N GLU A 53 -7.58 2.28 -10.40
CA GLU A 53 -6.17 1.93 -10.33
C GLU A 53 -5.37 2.69 -11.38
N PHE A 54 -4.16 3.12 -11.02
CA PHE A 54 -3.23 3.73 -11.96
C PHE A 54 -2.77 2.66 -12.97
N VAL A 55 -2.77 3.02 -14.24
CA VAL A 55 -2.38 2.12 -15.32
C VAL A 55 -0.97 1.54 -15.09
N GLY A 56 -0.06 2.35 -14.58
CA GLY A 56 1.31 1.90 -14.28
C GLY A 56 1.35 0.74 -13.30
N THR A 57 0.56 0.77 -12.23
CA THR A 57 0.53 -0.34 -11.27
C THR A 57 -0.30 -1.51 -11.77
N ALA A 58 -1.36 -1.24 -12.54
CA ALA A 58 -2.20 -2.30 -13.11
C ALA A 58 -1.44 -3.16 -14.12
N ASN A 59 -0.54 -2.55 -14.88
CA ASN A 59 0.22 -3.23 -15.92
C ASN A 59 1.63 -3.62 -15.49
N ALA A 60 2.03 -3.33 -14.27
CA ALA A 60 3.36 -3.67 -13.79
C ALA A 60 3.52 -5.18 -13.65
N THR A 61 4.71 -5.66 -13.95
CA THR A 61 5.06 -7.06 -13.70
C THR A 61 5.74 -7.14 -12.33
N TRP A 62 5.12 -7.88 -11.44
CA TRP A 62 5.63 -8.05 -10.07
C TRP A 62 6.17 -9.45 -9.89
N GLY A 63 7.25 -9.55 -9.08
CA GLY A 63 7.75 -10.86 -8.66
C GLY A 63 6.79 -11.54 -7.69
N GLU A 64 7.07 -12.78 -7.37
CA GLU A 64 6.28 -13.55 -6.41
C GLU A 64 6.95 -13.65 -5.04
N GLU A 65 7.98 -12.85 -4.83
CA GLU A 65 8.72 -12.87 -3.57
C GLU A 65 7.86 -12.32 -2.43
N THR A 66 8.01 -12.94 -1.27
CA THR A 66 7.34 -12.48 -0.06
C THR A 66 8.36 -12.18 1.02
N VAL A 67 7.98 -11.28 1.93
CA VAL A 67 8.81 -10.88 3.06
C VAL A 67 8.07 -11.21 4.35
N ALA A 68 8.73 -11.92 5.24
CA ALA A 68 8.13 -12.31 6.52
C ALA A 68 8.16 -11.15 7.52
N VAL A 69 7.07 -11.01 8.27
CA VAL A 69 6.96 -10.04 9.38
C VAL A 69 6.64 -10.83 10.64
N PRO A 70 7.55 -10.88 11.61
CA PRO A 70 7.28 -11.60 12.85
C PRO A 70 6.09 -11.04 13.62
N ALA A 71 5.51 -11.88 14.47
CA ALA A 71 4.38 -11.46 15.31
C ALA A 71 4.75 -10.24 16.16
N GLY A 72 3.85 -9.27 16.21
CA GLY A 72 4.02 -8.07 17.02
C GLY A 72 4.95 -7.02 16.45
N GLU A 73 5.48 -7.22 15.25
CA GLU A 73 6.43 -6.26 14.66
C GLU A 73 5.79 -5.33 13.63
N THR A 74 6.40 -4.15 13.50
CA THR A 74 6.03 -3.17 12.47
C THR A 74 7.24 -2.97 11.55
N VAL A 75 6.99 -3.01 10.25
CA VAL A 75 8.03 -2.77 9.25
C VAL A 75 7.71 -1.52 8.44
N GLU A 76 8.76 -0.82 8.03
CA GLU A 76 8.61 0.33 7.15
C GLU A 76 8.75 -0.11 5.71
N LEU A 77 7.80 0.31 4.87
CA LEU A 77 7.78 0.00 3.45
C LEU A 77 7.95 1.31 2.67
N PRO A 78 9.20 1.67 2.32
CA PRO A 78 9.40 2.85 1.47
C PRO A 78 8.97 2.51 0.04
N ILE A 79 7.98 3.23 -0.45
CA ILE A 79 7.40 2.99 -1.78
C ILE A 79 7.70 4.19 -2.66
N ASN A 80 8.32 3.95 -3.81
CA ASN A 80 8.57 4.98 -4.81
C ASN A 80 7.81 4.61 -6.08
N TRP A 81 6.80 5.41 -6.42
CA TRP A 81 5.93 5.13 -7.58
C TRP A 81 6.22 6.00 -8.80
N LYS A 82 7.32 6.71 -8.78
CA LYS A 82 7.69 7.62 -9.89
C LYS A 82 7.67 6.92 -11.25
N ASN A 83 8.20 5.72 -11.32
CA ASN A 83 8.29 4.98 -12.59
C ASN A 83 6.96 4.35 -13.01
N LEU A 84 6.01 4.22 -12.10
CA LEU A 84 4.71 3.58 -12.37
C LEU A 84 3.58 4.60 -12.49
N CYS A 85 3.57 5.60 -11.63
CA CYS A 85 2.47 6.57 -11.54
C CYS A 85 2.92 8.00 -11.87
N GLY A 86 4.22 8.25 -11.92
CA GLY A 86 4.74 9.61 -11.98
C GLY A 86 4.46 10.35 -10.68
N GLY A 87 4.43 11.67 -10.73
CA GLY A 87 4.03 12.48 -9.58
C GLY A 87 2.52 12.44 -9.41
N ILE A 88 2.06 12.19 -8.19
CA ILE A 88 0.63 12.26 -7.90
C ILE A 88 0.27 13.68 -7.45
N GLY A 89 -0.91 14.15 -7.89
CA GLY A 89 -1.42 15.46 -7.50
C GLY A 89 -2.24 15.41 -6.23
N ALA A 90 -3.01 16.46 -5.99
CA ALA A 90 -3.93 16.47 -4.86
C ALA A 90 -5.06 15.47 -5.06
N GLY A 91 -5.56 14.89 -3.99
CA GLY A 91 -6.68 13.95 -4.04
C GLY A 91 -6.60 12.90 -2.95
N GLU A 92 -7.56 11.99 -3.02
CA GLU A 92 -7.62 10.84 -2.11
C GLU A 92 -7.07 9.61 -2.84
N PHE A 93 -6.19 8.90 -2.17
CA PHE A 93 -5.48 7.76 -2.72
C PHE A 93 -5.51 6.59 -1.76
N ARG A 94 -5.23 5.39 -2.27
CA ARG A 94 -4.96 4.25 -1.42
C ARG A 94 -3.88 3.36 -2.05
N LEU A 95 -3.03 2.83 -1.18
CA LEU A 95 -2.01 1.86 -1.55
C LEU A 95 -2.49 0.50 -1.07
N ILE A 96 -2.45 -0.49 -1.95
CA ILE A 96 -2.92 -1.84 -1.66
C ILE A 96 -1.76 -2.81 -1.78
N ILE A 97 -1.57 -3.64 -0.75
CA ILE A 97 -0.61 -4.73 -0.79
C ILE A 97 -1.33 -6.03 -0.43
N GLU A 98 -0.67 -7.15 -0.72
CA GLU A 98 -1.21 -8.47 -0.42
C GLU A 98 -0.44 -9.07 0.76
N VAL A 99 -1.18 -9.50 1.78
CA VAL A 99 -0.62 -10.14 2.98
C VAL A 99 -1.32 -11.49 3.14
N ASP A 100 -0.54 -12.56 3.12
CA ASP A 100 -1.05 -13.94 3.24
C ASP A 100 -2.21 -14.23 2.26
N GLY A 101 -2.15 -13.63 1.05
CA GLY A 101 -3.18 -13.80 0.04
C GLY A 101 -4.37 -12.86 0.18
N ASN A 102 -4.36 -11.95 1.15
CA ASN A 102 -5.45 -11.00 1.37
C ASN A 102 -4.99 -9.58 1.06
N ALA A 103 -5.84 -8.83 0.37
CA ALA A 103 -5.54 -7.43 0.08
C ALA A 103 -5.78 -6.57 1.31
N ILE A 104 -4.81 -5.71 1.64
CA ILE A 104 -4.99 -4.68 2.66
C ILE A 104 -4.61 -3.34 2.05
N ALA A 105 -5.21 -2.27 2.55
CA ALA A 105 -5.02 -0.96 1.96
C ALA A 105 -4.75 0.10 3.02
N ALA A 106 -3.95 1.10 2.63
CA ALA A 106 -3.78 2.33 3.37
C ALA A 106 -4.39 3.46 2.55
N GLU A 107 -5.37 4.14 3.10
CA GLU A 107 -5.95 5.31 2.45
C GLU A 107 -5.24 6.56 2.95
N PHE A 108 -4.96 7.47 2.04
CA PHE A 108 -4.29 8.71 2.39
C PHE A 108 -4.74 9.84 1.46
N THR A 109 -4.58 11.07 1.94
CA THR A 109 -4.97 12.26 1.19
C THR A 109 -3.73 13.13 0.96
N ARG A 110 -3.59 13.62 -0.27
CA ARG A 110 -2.56 14.58 -0.62
C ARG A 110 -3.23 15.91 -0.95
N GLU A 111 -2.79 16.93 -0.31
CA GLU A 111 -3.34 18.28 -0.49
C GLU A 111 -2.62 19.09 -1.56
#